data_709a4592b7962d4bd494d67840138e23
#
_entry.id   709a4592b7962d4bd494d67840138e23
#
_cell.length_a   1.000
_cell.length_b   1.000
_cell.length_c   1.000
_cell.angle_alpha   90.00
_cell.angle_beta   90.00
_cell.angle_gamma   90.00
#
_symmetry.space_group_name_H-M   'P 1'
#
loop_
_entity.id
_entity.type
_entity.pdbx_description
1 polymer ?
#
loop_
_entity_poly.entity_id
_entity_poly.type
_entity_poly.pdbx_seq_one_letter_code
_entity_poly.pdbx_strand_id
1 'polypeptide(L)'
;MKYYIQLFAAALCFGTLVLPAATSSAQNKAAKVQAIAQQLDLTPQQKVKILPILTDEGPKVEAIKNDNSLSKVQKIQQIRGIHQQTDPQMKAILSQEQYQKLQAIRQQAIKDAVQTYGH
;
A
#
# COMPACT_ATOMS: atom_id res chain seq x y z
N MET A 1 45.55 6.28 -19.97
CA MET A 1 45.03 6.37 -18.61
C MET A 1 43.93 7.38 -18.43
N LYS A 2 44.08 8.55 -18.99
CA LYS A 2 43.07 9.62 -18.85
C LYS A 2 41.80 9.32 -19.59
N TYR A 3 41.86 8.48 -20.58
CA TYR A 3 40.70 8.20 -21.46
C TYR A 3 39.69 7.26 -20.84
N TYR A 4 40.13 6.50 -19.88
CA TYR A 4 39.28 5.50 -19.25
C TYR A 4 38.23 6.11 -18.32
N ILE A 5 38.55 7.25 -17.78
CA ILE A 5 37.71 7.92 -16.79
C ILE A 5 36.45 8.49 -17.46
N GLN A 6 36.60 8.92 -18.70
CA GLN A 6 35.49 9.54 -19.42
C GLN A 6 34.40 8.56 -19.83
N LEU A 7 34.80 7.31 -20.05
CA LEU A 7 33.85 6.29 -20.46
C LEU A 7 32.87 5.91 -19.36
N PHE A 8 33.32 5.99 -18.13
CA PHE A 8 32.46 5.63 -16.99
C PHE A 8 31.36 6.65 -16.73
N ALA A 9 31.65 7.91 -17.00
CA ALA A 9 30.65 8.96 -16.79
C ALA A 9 29.44 8.81 -17.72
N ALA A 10 29.68 8.35 -18.92
CA ALA A 10 28.59 8.17 -19.87
C ALA A 10 27.64 7.04 -19.49
N ALA A 11 28.19 5.99 -18.89
CA ALA A 11 27.36 4.84 -18.51
C ALA A 11 26.41 5.18 -17.36
N LEU A 12 26.78 6.08 -16.50
CA LEU A 12 25.95 6.47 -15.36
C LEU A 12 24.71 7.23 -15.76
N CYS A 13 24.77 7.96 -16.87
CA CYS A 13 23.65 8.78 -17.31
C CYS A 13 22.47 7.96 -17.82
N PHE A 14 22.72 6.78 -18.34
CA PHE A 14 21.66 5.96 -18.88
C PHE A 14 20.81 5.31 -17.79
N GLY A 15 21.40 5.01 -16.67
CA GLY A 15 20.69 4.33 -15.60
C GLY A 15 19.60 5.18 -14.97
N THR A 16 19.72 6.49 -15.06
CA THR A 16 18.80 7.39 -14.38
C THR A 16 17.58 7.77 -15.20
N LEU A 17 17.65 7.65 -16.50
CA LEU A 17 16.61 8.17 -17.38
C LEU A 17 15.41 7.23 -17.55
N VAL A 18 15.62 5.96 -17.38
CA VAL A 18 14.61 4.98 -17.71
C VAL A 18 13.62 4.73 -16.57
N LEU A 19 14.06 4.95 -15.33
CA LEU A 19 13.33 4.52 -14.15
C LEU A 19 12.09 5.35 -13.78
N PRO A 20 12.06 6.68 -13.96
CA PRO A 20 10.97 7.45 -13.33
C PRO A 20 9.61 7.30 -14.00
N ALA A 21 9.58 7.01 -15.27
CA ALA A 21 8.32 7.11 -16.03
C ALA A 21 7.36 5.95 -15.78
N ALA A 22 7.88 4.77 -15.44
CA ALA A 22 7.07 3.57 -15.37
C ALA A 22 6.54 3.26 -13.97
N THR A 23 6.97 3.98 -12.94
CA THR A 23 6.75 3.57 -11.55
C THR A 23 5.84 4.49 -10.75
N SER A 24 5.22 5.49 -11.35
CA SER A 24 4.46 6.48 -10.58
C SER A 24 3.27 5.88 -9.83
N SER A 25 2.49 5.00 -10.46
CA SER A 25 1.35 4.37 -9.78
C SER A 25 1.81 3.36 -8.74
N ALA A 26 2.88 2.62 -9.02
CA ALA A 26 3.46 1.69 -8.05
C ALA A 26 4.03 2.43 -6.85
N GLN A 27 4.64 3.60 -7.06
CA GLN A 27 5.15 4.43 -5.97
C GLN A 27 4.04 4.93 -5.07
N ASN A 28 2.89 5.31 -5.63
CA ASN A 28 1.75 5.76 -4.83
C ASN A 28 1.20 4.64 -3.95
N LYS A 29 1.11 3.43 -4.47
CA LYS A 29 0.68 2.28 -3.69
C LYS A 29 1.68 1.94 -2.60
N ALA A 30 2.97 1.95 -2.93
CA ALA A 30 4.02 1.71 -1.96
C ALA A 30 4.04 2.78 -0.87
N ALA A 31 3.80 4.04 -1.23
CA ALA A 31 3.75 5.13 -0.27
C ALA A 31 2.61 4.95 0.73
N LYS A 32 1.43 4.50 0.27
CA LYS A 32 0.29 4.24 1.17
C LYS A 32 0.61 3.11 2.14
N VAL A 33 1.21 2.03 1.67
CA VAL A 33 1.59 0.90 2.50
C VAL A 33 2.63 1.34 3.54
N GLN A 34 3.63 2.10 3.12
CA GLN A 34 4.64 2.62 4.04
C GLN A 34 4.05 3.57 5.08
N ALA A 35 3.10 4.41 4.68
CA ALA A 35 2.42 5.30 5.62
C ALA A 35 1.69 4.52 6.71
N ILE A 36 1.01 3.46 6.34
CA ILE A 36 0.34 2.58 7.31
C ILE A 36 1.38 1.95 8.25
N ALA A 37 2.47 1.46 7.70
CA ALA A 37 3.53 0.85 8.48
C ALA A 37 4.11 1.83 9.51
N GLN A 38 4.30 3.09 9.12
CA GLN A 38 4.79 4.13 10.00
C GLN A 38 3.79 4.46 11.11
N GLN A 39 2.51 4.54 10.78
CA GLN A 39 1.47 4.83 11.77
C GLN A 39 1.35 3.72 12.81
N LEU A 40 1.57 2.48 12.40
CA LEU A 40 1.53 1.33 13.31
C LEU A 40 2.82 1.18 14.12
N ASP A 41 3.88 1.89 13.76
CA ASP A 41 5.18 1.79 14.42
C ASP A 41 5.69 0.35 14.46
N LEU A 42 5.73 -0.27 13.29
CA LEU A 42 6.10 -1.68 13.15
C LEU A 42 7.58 -1.90 13.40
N THR A 43 7.92 -3.00 14.09
CA THR A 43 9.31 -3.47 14.17
C THR A 43 9.74 -4.00 12.79
N PRO A 44 11.07 -4.13 12.55
CA PRO A 44 11.54 -4.71 11.29
C PRO A 44 10.98 -6.10 11.01
N GLN A 45 10.85 -6.93 12.04
CA GLN A 45 10.28 -8.27 11.92
C GLN A 45 8.81 -8.22 11.53
N GLN A 46 8.05 -7.32 12.14
CA GLN A 46 6.65 -7.11 11.80
C GLN A 46 6.50 -6.61 10.37
N LYS A 47 7.35 -5.70 9.93
CA LYS A 47 7.30 -5.19 8.56
C LYS A 47 7.43 -6.30 7.54
N VAL A 48 8.36 -7.21 7.73
CA VAL A 48 8.57 -8.33 6.82
C VAL A 48 7.30 -9.16 6.64
N LYS A 49 6.51 -9.31 7.71
CA LYS A 49 5.29 -10.11 7.71
C LYS A 49 4.06 -9.32 7.24
N ILE A 50 3.99 -8.04 7.63
CA ILE A 50 2.80 -7.21 7.40
C ILE A 50 2.78 -6.60 6.00
N LEU A 51 3.93 -6.15 5.50
CA LEU A 51 4.00 -5.47 4.20
C LEU A 51 3.45 -6.32 3.04
N PRO A 52 3.77 -7.63 2.96
CA PRO A 52 3.19 -8.45 1.91
C PRO A 52 1.66 -8.53 1.98
N ILE A 53 1.10 -8.58 3.19
CA ILE A 53 -0.35 -8.63 3.39
C ILE A 53 -1.00 -7.33 2.90
N LEU A 54 -0.46 -6.19 3.32
CA LEU A 54 -0.97 -4.88 2.90
C LEU A 54 -0.82 -4.68 1.40
N THR A 55 0.27 -5.14 0.83
CA THR A 55 0.54 -5.04 -0.61
C THR A 55 -0.46 -5.88 -1.41
N ASP A 56 -0.87 -7.02 -0.87
CA ASP A 56 -1.88 -7.89 -1.49
C ASP A 56 -3.29 -7.28 -1.36
N GLU A 57 -3.61 -6.71 -0.21
CA GLU A 57 -4.92 -6.09 0.02
C GLU A 57 -5.15 -4.85 -0.83
N GLY A 58 -4.11 -4.03 -1.00
CA GLY A 58 -4.23 -2.72 -1.63
C GLY A 58 -4.93 -2.72 -2.98
N PRO A 59 -4.45 -3.51 -3.95
CA PRO A 59 -5.09 -3.57 -5.27
C PRO A 59 -6.52 -4.08 -5.22
N LYS A 60 -6.83 -5.00 -4.32
CA LYS A 60 -8.20 -5.53 -4.17
C LYS A 60 -9.14 -4.45 -3.68
N VAL A 61 -8.73 -3.69 -2.68
CA VAL A 61 -9.52 -2.58 -2.15
C VAL A 61 -9.70 -1.50 -3.22
N GLU A 62 -8.65 -1.18 -3.93
CA GLU A 62 -8.68 -0.18 -4.98
C GLU A 62 -9.63 -0.58 -6.11
N ALA A 63 -9.64 -1.84 -6.50
CA ALA A 63 -10.55 -2.35 -7.51
C ALA A 63 -12.01 -2.19 -7.08
N ILE A 64 -12.31 -2.43 -5.81
CA ILE A 64 -13.67 -2.26 -5.27
C ILE A 64 -14.05 -0.78 -5.26
N LYS A 65 -13.14 0.09 -4.83
CA LYS A 65 -13.40 1.54 -4.83
C LYS A 65 -13.78 2.06 -6.21
N ASN A 66 -13.11 1.55 -7.23
CA ASN A 66 -13.27 2.03 -8.60
C ASN A 66 -14.37 1.31 -9.37
N ASP A 67 -15.06 0.36 -8.75
CA ASP A 67 -16.12 -0.40 -9.39
C ASP A 67 -17.44 0.37 -9.31
N ASN A 68 -17.81 1.01 -10.41
CA ASN A 68 -19.00 1.82 -10.49
C ASN A 68 -20.30 1.00 -10.47
N SER A 69 -20.22 -0.31 -10.65
CA SER A 69 -21.38 -1.20 -10.61
C SER A 69 -21.84 -1.49 -9.18
N LEU A 70 -20.99 -1.19 -8.18
CA LEU A 70 -21.29 -1.49 -6.78
C LEU A 70 -21.89 -0.28 -6.08
N SER A 71 -22.89 -0.52 -5.23
CA SER A 71 -23.41 0.50 -4.32
C SER A 71 -22.41 0.78 -3.19
N LYS A 72 -22.62 1.88 -2.47
CA LYS A 72 -21.81 2.21 -1.30
C LYS A 72 -21.79 1.07 -0.29
N VAL A 73 -22.95 0.50 0.00
CA VAL A 73 -23.05 -0.60 0.97
C VAL A 73 -22.29 -1.82 0.48
N GLN A 74 -22.41 -2.15 -0.78
CA GLN A 74 -21.69 -3.28 -1.37
C GLN A 74 -20.18 -3.07 -1.30
N LYS A 75 -19.69 -1.87 -1.59
CA LYS A 75 -18.27 -1.55 -1.48
C LYS A 75 -17.77 -1.75 -0.05
N ILE A 76 -18.52 -1.22 0.92
CA ILE A 76 -18.16 -1.36 2.33
C ILE A 76 -18.10 -2.84 2.72
N GLN A 77 -19.10 -3.62 2.33
CA GLN A 77 -19.15 -5.04 2.68
C GLN A 77 -17.98 -5.81 2.06
N GLN A 78 -17.67 -5.54 0.81
CA GLN A 78 -16.58 -6.23 0.13
C GLN A 78 -15.21 -5.86 0.71
N ILE A 79 -14.98 -4.58 1.00
CA ILE A 79 -13.73 -4.14 1.62
C ILE A 79 -13.57 -4.76 3.01
N ARG A 80 -14.64 -4.78 3.79
CA ARG A 80 -14.63 -5.45 5.11
C ARG A 80 -14.31 -6.93 4.98
N GLY A 81 -14.85 -7.57 3.96
CA GLY A 81 -14.56 -8.98 3.68
C GLY A 81 -13.09 -9.24 3.44
N ILE A 82 -12.44 -8.37 2.68
CA ILE A 82 -11.00 -8.45 2.44
C ILE A 82 -10.24 -8.34 3.76
N HIS A 83 -10.59 -7.35 4.58
CA HIS A 83 -9.94 -7.15 5.88
C HIS A 83 -10.16 -8.32 6.82
N GLN A 84 -11.36 -8.91 6.82
CA GLN A 84 -11.66 -10.06 7.67
C GLN A 84 -10.83 -11.29 7.32
N GLN A 85 -10.50 -11.46 6.04
CA GLN A 85 -9.66 -12.58 5.61
C GLN A 85 -8.25 -12.49 6.19
N THR A 86 -7.74 -11.30 6.39
CA THR A 86 -6.38 -11.09 6.90
C THR A 86 -6.33 -10.80 8.39
N ASP A 87 -7.45 -10.54 9.03
CA ASP A 87 -7.52 -10.23 10.47
C ASP A 87 -6.80 -11.25 11.35
N PRO A 88 -6.99 -12.58 11.17
CA PRO A 88 -6.28 -13.54 12.01
C PRO A 88 -4.75 -13.40 11.88
N GLN A 89 -4.26 -13.15 10.68
CA GLN A 89 -2.83 -12.96 10.46
C GLN A 89 -2.35 -11.67 11.12
N MET A 90 -3.11 -10.60 10.98
CA MET A 90 -2.77 -9.32 11.60
C MET A 90 -2.73 -9.43 13.12
N LYS A 91 -3.72 -10.09 13.73
CA LYS A 91 -3.75 -10.30 15.17
C LYS A 91 -2.58 -11.12 15.66
N ALA A 92 -2.12 -12.09 14.86
CA ALA A 92 -1.00 -12.94 15.25
C ALA A 92 0.34 -12.18 15.20
N ILE A 93 0.44 -11.14 14.38
CA ILE A 93 1.68 -10.40 14.16
C ILE A 93 1.74 -9.13 15.01
N LEU A 94 0.61 -8.41 15.10
CA LEU A 94 0.53 -7.10 15.75
C LEU A 94 0.23 -7.23 17.23
N SER A 95 0.70 -6.26 18.02
CA SER A 95 0.20 -6.08 19.39
C SER A 95 -1.26 -5.65 19.34
N GLN A 96 -1.95 -5.78 20.47
CA GLN A 96 -3.33 -5.35 20.59
C GLN A 96 -3.49 -3.86 20.24
N GLU A 97 -2.58 -3.04 20.73
CA GLU A 97 -2.59 -1.60 20.44
C GLU A 97 -2.39 -1.32 18.95
N GLN A 98 -1.43 -2.00 18.32
CA GLN A 98 -1.19 -1.84 16.89
C GLN A 98 -2.40 -2.30 16.08
N TYR A 99 -3.02 -3.40 16.48
CA TYR A 99 -4.21 -3.91 15.80
C TYR A 99 -5.37 -2.91 15.89
N GLN A 100 -5.57 -2.28 17.04
CA GLN A 100 -6.60 -1.25 17.19
C GLN A 100 -6.33 -0.06 16.29
N LYS A 101 -5.08 0.37 16.19
CA LYS A 101 -4.70 1.45 15.26
C LYS A 101 -4.99 1.06 13.82
N LEU A 102 -4.69 -0.17 13.44
CA LEU A 102 -4.97 -0.67 12.10
C LEU A 102 -6.47 -0.62 11.80
N GLN A 103 -7.30 -1.03 12.75
CA GLN A 103 -8.75 -0.97 12.58
C GLN A 103 -9.23 0.46 12.36
N ALA A 104 -8.70 1.42 13.10
CA ALA A 104 -9.05 2.83 12.93
C ALA A 104 -8.65 3.33 11.54
N ILE A 105 -7.47 2.97 11.07
CA ILE A 105 -6.99 3.33 9.73
C ILE A 105 -7.91 2.75 8.67
N ARG A 106 -8.27 1.47 8.81
CA ARG A 106 -9.15 0.80 7.85
C ARG A 106 -10.54 1.40 7.81
N GLN A 107 -11.11 1.74 8.97
CA GLN A 107 -12.42 2.39 9.03
C GLN A 107 -12.39 3.76 8.36
N GLN A 108 -11.34 4.54 8.60
CA GLN A 108 -11.19 5.83 7.96
C GLN A 108 -11.07 5.70 6.45
N ALA A 109 -10.31 4.73 5.98
CA ALA A 109 -10.14 4.46 4.55
C ALA A 109 -11.47 4.09 3.89
N ILE A 110 -12.31 3.32 4.58
CA ILE A 110 -13.63 2.96 4.08
C ILE A 110 -14.51 4.21 3.97
N LYS A 111 -14.52 5.06 4.99
CA LYS A 111 -15.29 6.31 4.98
C LYS A 111 -14.86 7.21 3.83
N ASP A 112 -13.55 7.36 3.66
CA ASP A 112 -13.01 8.19 2.58
C ASP A 112 -13.40 7.65 1.22
N ALA A 113 -13.32 6.35 1.04
CA ALA A 113 -13.68 5.70 -0.21
C ALA A 113 -15.14 5.93 -0.58
N VAL A 114 -16.04 5.83 0.42
CA VAL A 114 -17.45 6.02 0.20
C VAL A 114 -17.79 7.48 -0.09
N GLN A 115 -17.15 8.41 0.60
CA GLN A 115 -17.39 9.84 0.39
C GLN A 115 -16.91 10.30 -0.99
N THR A 116 -15.73 9.83 -1.40
CA THR A 116 -15.13 10.26 -2.66
C THR A 116 -15.91 9.79 -3.87
N TYR A 117 -16.46 8.58 -3.81
CA TYR A 117 -17.13 7.95 -4.95
C TYR A 117 -18.62 7.80 -4.74
N GLY A 118 -19.16 8.45 -3.75
CA GLY A 118 -20.53 8.27 -3.31
C GLY A 118 -21.55 9.20 -3.93
N HIS A 119 -21.17 9.92 -4.96
CA HIS A 119 -22.10 10.81 -5.67
C HIS A 119 -22.74 10.13 -6.89
#